data_acb0e4701dcd9fa83ef86b6150ad9724
#
_entry.id   acb0e4701dcd9fa83ef86b6150ad9724
#
_cell.length_a   1.000
_cell.length_b   1.000
_cell.length_c   1.000
_cell.angle_alpha   90.00
_cell.angle_beta   90.00
_cell.angle_gamma   90.00
#
_symmetry.space_group_name_H-M   'P 1'
#
loop_
_entity.id
_entity.type
_entity.pdbx_description
1 polymer ?
#
loop_
_entity_poly.entity_id
_entity_poly.type
_entity_poly.pdbx_seq_one_letter_code
_entity_poly.pdbx_strand_id
1 'polypeptide(L)'
;MDNYQPATGRYDQMKYKYCGKSGLQLPLISLGLWHNFGSVDDFAVAADMIKYAFDHGITHFDLANNYGPVPGSAEANFGRILKENFHGYRDEMIISSKAGHDMWAGPYGGNSSRKNLMASIDKSL
;
A
#
# COMPACT_ATOMS: atom_id res chain seq x y z
N MET A 1 5.69 4.00 25.37
CA MET A 1 5.57 3.44 24.01
C MET A 1 6.42 4.28 23.08
N ASP A 2 7.46 3.71 22.51
CA ASP A 2 8.27 4.43 21.55
C ASP A 2 7.44 4.64 20.30
N ASN A 3 7.01 5.87 20.07
CA ASN A 3 6.35 6.23 18.82
C ASN A 3 7.39 6.12 17.71
N TYR A 4 7.14 5.29 16.72
CA TYR A 4 7.97 5.19 15.54
C TYR A 4 8.13 6.57 14.89
N GLN A 5 9.37 6.91 14.57
CA GLN A 5 9.71 8.10 13.81
C GLN A 5 10.53 7.67 12.61
N PRO A 6 10.10 8.02 11.39
CA PRO A 6 10.87 7.71 10.20
C PRO A 6 12.29 8.26 10.24
N ALA A 7 13.24 7.48 9.73
CA ALA A 7 14.64 7.89 9.67
C ALA A 7 14.82 9.20 8.90
N THR A 8 15.56 10.13 9.46
CA THR A 8 15.82 11.45 8.82
C THR A 8 16.58 11.32 7.53
N GLY A 9 17.51 10.36 7.44
CA GLY A 9 18.31 10.07 6.24
C GLY A 9 17.67 9.08 5.26
N ARG A 10 16.37 8.80 5.34
CA ARG A 10 15.72 7.78 4.50
C ARG A 10 15.85 8.01 3.00
N TYR A 11 16.07 9.24 2.58
CA TYR A 11 16.19 9.59 1.15
C TYR A 11 17.65 9.66 0.66
N ASP A 12 18.63 9.47 1.53
CA ASP A 12 20.03 9.76 1.19
C ASP A 12 20.63 8.78 0.17
N GLN A 13 20.18 7.52 0.17
CA GLN A 13 20.77 6.47 -0.68
C GLN A 13 19.83 5.96 -1.78
N MET A 14 18.53 6.10 -1.61
CA MET A 14 17.57 5.66 -2.61
C MET A 14 17.61 6.57 -3.84
N LYS A 15 17.61 5.97 -5.01
CA LYS A 15 17.49 6.70 -6.29
C LYS A 15 16.04 6.71 -6.72
N TYR A 16 15.60 7.88 -7.19
CA TYR A 16 14.24 8.10 -7.71
C TYR A 16 14.30 8.44 -9.18
N LYS A 17 13.32 7.98 -9.96
CA LYS A 17 13.17 8.28 -11.38
C LYS A 17 11.77 8.81 -11.65
N TYR A 18 11.68 9.78 -12.55
CA TYR A 18 10.38 10.26 -13.03
C TYR A 18 9.62 9.17 -13.77
N CYS A 19 8.34 9.03 -13.46
CA CYS A 19 7.41 8.18 -14.16
C CYS A 19 6.85 8.94 -15.36
N GLY A 20 7.54 8.87 -16.50
CA GLY A 20 7.16 9.58 -17.70
C GLY A 20 7.02 11.09 -17.47
N LYS A 21 5.88 11.65 -17.85
CA LYS A 21 5.53 13.08 -17.72
C LYS A 21 4.52 13.35 -16.61
N SER A 22 4.26 12.39 -15.74
CA SER A 22 3.25 12.51 -14.68
C SER A 22 3.64 13.44 -13.53
N GLY A 23 4.92 13.77 -13.39
CA GLY A 23 5.47 14.46 -12.22
C GLY A 23 5.76 13.55 -11.04
N LEU A 24 5.34 12.29 -11.07
CA LEU A 24 5.66 11.32 -10.02
C LEU A 24 7.11 10.87 -10.13
N GLN A 25 7.77 10.74 -8.99
CA GLN A 25 9.08 10.14 -8.88
C GLN A 25 8.94 8.82 -8.11
N LEU A 26 9.34 7.72 -8.74
CA LEU A 26 9.28 6.40 -8.15
C LEU A 26 10.66 5.97 -7.65
N PRO A 27 10.75 5.32 -6.49
CA PRO A 27 11.99 4.70 -6.05
C PRO A 27 12.36 3.55 -6.99
N LEU A 28 13.65 3.20 -7.05
CA LEU A 28 14.08 2.06 -7.87
C LEU A 28 13.52 0.73 -7.38
N ILE A 29 13.16 0.66 -6.10
CA ILE A 29 12.57 -0.52 -5.46
C ILE A 29 11.23 -0.12 -4.86
N SER A 30 10.20 -0.91 -5.09
CA SER A 30 8.87 -0.79 -4.50
C SER A 30 8.59 -1.98 -3.58
N LEU A 31 7.77 -1.80 -2.56
CA LEU A 31 7.31 -2.90 -1.72
C LEU A 31 5.93 -3.37 -2.18
N GLY A 32 5.84 -4.61 -2.63
CA GLY A 32 4.57 -5.27 -2.94
C GLY A 32 3.97 -5.93 -1.70
N LEU A 33 2.67 -5.77 -1.50
CA LEU A 33 1.96 -6.25 -0.31
C LEU A 33 1.07 -7.47 -0.60
N TRP A 34 1.41 -8.28 -1.58
CA TRP A 34 0.62 -9.47 -1.90
C TRP A 34 0.75 -10.55 -0.82
N HIS A 35 1.96 -10.86 -0.38
CA HIS A 35 2.22 -11.82 0.70
C HIS A 35 2.75 -11.09 1.94
N ASN A 36 2.60 -11.72 3.10
CA ASN A 36 3.11 -11.25 4.40
C ASN A 36 2.37 -10.06 5.03
N PHE A 37 1.28 -9.58 4.44
CA PHE A 37 0.55 -8.40 4.93
C PHE A 37 -0.94 -8.64 5.15
N GLY A 38 -1.41 -9.86 4.94
CA GLY A 38 -2.83 -10.21 4.98
C GLY A 38 -3.31 -10.80 6.30
N SER A 39 -4.48 -11.44 6.23
CA SER A 39 -5.24 -11.92 7.40
C SER A 39 -4.57 -13.07 8.20
N VAL A 40 -3.61 -13.78 7.59
CA VAL A 40 -2.90 -14.91 8.23
C VAL A 40 -1.49 -14.55 8.69
N ASP A 41 -1.08 -13.30 8.46
CA ASP A 41 0.29 -12.87 8.72
C ASP A 41 0.38 -12.14 10.06
N ASP A 42 1.58 -12.14 10.65
CA ASP A 42 1.83 -11.40 11.87
C ASP A 42 1.82 -9.89 11.59
N PHE A 43 0.88 -9.19 12.20
CA PHE A 43 0.68 -7.75 12.00
C PHE A 43 1.89 -6.92 12.44
N ALA A 44 2.54 -7.29 13.54
CA ALA A 44 3.71 -6.58 14.04
C ALA A 44 4.90 -6.72 13.08
N VAL A 45 5.12 -7.91 12.54
CA VAL A 45 6.15 -8.16 11.53
C VAL A 45 5.85 -7.38 10.25
N ALA A 46 4.59 -7.38 9.80
CA ALA A 46 4.17 -6.60 8.64
C ALA A 46 4.45 -5.09 8.84
N ALA A 47 4.10 -4.55 10.00
CA ALA A 47 4.37 -3.16 10.35
C ALA A 47 5.87 -2.85 10.35
N ASP A 48 6.69 -3.73 10.91
CA ASP A 48 8.14 -3.55 10.95
C ASP A 48 8.78 -3.60 9.56
N MET A 49 8.29 -4.45 8.67
CA MET A 49 8.74 -4.47 7.27
C MET A 49 8.44 -3.15 6.55
N ILE A 50 7.27 -2.58 6.77
CA ILE A 50 6.89 -1.30 6.15
C ILE A 50 7.74 -0.16 6.72
N LYS A 51 7.95 -0.11 8.03
CA LYS A 51 8.83 0.87 8.67
C LYS A 51 10.25 0.78 8.13
N TYR A 52 10.80 -0.42 8.06
CA TYR A 52 12.13 -0.67 7.53
C TYR A 52 12.25 -0.21 6.08
N ALA A 53 11.29 -0.56 5.24
CA ALA A 53 11.26 -0.14 3.84
C ALA A 53 11.24 1.39 3.70
N PHE A 54 10.38 2.06 4.45
CA PHE A 54 10.27 3.51 4.43
C PHE A 54 11.54 4.19 4.94
N ASP A 55 12.15 3.68 6.00
CA ASP A 55 13.41 4.17 6.55
C ASP A 55 14.59 4.06 5.56
N HIS A 56 14.46 3.22 4.54
CA HIS A 56 15.45 3.05 3.47
C HIS A 56 15.02 3.70 2.14
N GLY A 57 14.01 4.57 2.17
CA GLY A 57 13.60 5.36 1.02
C GLY A 57 12.63 4.68 0.06
N ILE A 58 12.05 3.53 0.42
CA ILE A 58 10.97 2.92 -0.35
C ILE A 58 9.69 3.70 -0.05
N THR A 59 9.26 4.49 -1.01
CA THR A 59 8.07 5.35 -0.91
C THR A 59 6.87 4.83 -1.69
N HIS A 60 7.04 3.78 -2.49
CA HIS A 60 5.98 3.18 -3.28
C HIS A 60 5.58 1.82 -2.70
N PHE A 61 4.30 1.71 -2.36
CA PHE A 61 3.67 0.50 -1.82
C PHE A 61 2.58 0.04 -2.78
N ASP A 62 2.67 -1.20 -3.25
CA ASP A 62 1.77 -1.74 -4.27
C ASP A 62 0.85 -2.79 -3.68
N LEU A 63 -0.44 -2.53 -3.76
CA LEU A 63 -1.51 -3.37 -3.27
C LEU A 63 -2.42 -3.87 -4.40
N ALA A 64 -3.43 -4.60 -4.02
CA ALA A 64 -4.65 -4.82 -4.78
C ALA A 64 -5.81 -4.98 -3.79
N ASN A 65 -7.02 -4.64 -4.22
CA ASN A 65 -8.18 -4.71 -3.32
C ASN A 65 -8.52 -6.13 -2.85
N ASN A 66 -8.03 -7.17 -3.58
CA ASN A 66 -8.24 -8.58 -3.21
C ASN A 66 -7.05 -9.22 -2.47
N TYR A 67 -5.96 -8.50 -2.23
CA TYR A 67 -4.82 -9.07 -1.52
C TYR A 67 -5.18 -9.47 -0.08
N GLY A 68 -4.70 -10.65 0.29
CA GLY A 68 -4.98 -11.25 1.59
C GLY A 68 -4.54 -12.70 1.59
N PRO A 69 -5.08 -13.65 2.35
CA PRO A 69 -6.03 -14.63 1.79
C PRO A 69 -7.48 -14.17 1.88
N VAL A 70 -7.89 -13.50 2.94
CA VAL A 70 -9.20 -12.85 2.95
C VAL A 70 -9.12 -11.60 2.07
N PRO A 71 -9.93 -11.50 1.00
CA PRO A 71 -9.90 -10.34 0.11
C PRO A 71 -10.08 -9.01 0.86
N GLY A 72 -9.18 -8.08 0.64
CA GLY A 72 -9.18 -6.77 1.31
C GLY A 72 -8.36 -6.70 2.60
N SER A 73 -7.90 -7.83 3.14
CA SER A 73 -7.18 -7.84 4.42
C SER A 73 -5.81 -7.13 4.35
N ALA A 74 -5.11 -7.20 3.22
CA ALA A 74 -3.84 -6.49 3.05
C ALA A 74 -4.03 -4.97 3.04
N GLU A 75 -5.02 -4.46 2.31
CA GLU A 75 -5.36 -3.02 2.33
C GLU A 75 -5.77 -2.57 3.73
N ALA A 76 -6.61 -3.34 4.42
CA ALA A 76 -7.07 -3.02 5.77
C ALA A 76 -5.89 -2.97 6.77
N ASN A 77 -4.98 -3.95 6.72
CA ASN A 77 -3.80 -3.98 7.58
C ASN A 77 -2.84 -2.82 7.26
N PHE A 78 -2.61 -2.55 5.98
CA PHE A 78 -1.78 -1.42 5.57
C PHE A 78 -2.36 -0.08 6.04
N GLY A 79 -3.67 0.12 5.87
CA GLY A 79 -4.36 1.32 6.38
C GLY A 79 -4.21 1.49 7.89
N ARG A 80 -4.33 0.40 8.64
CA ARG A 80 -4.09 0.42 10.09
C ARG A 80 -2.65 0.77 10.43
N ILE A 81 -1.67 0.20 9.72
CA ILE A 81 -0.24 0.49 9.93
C ILE A 81 0.05 1.98 9.65
N LEU A 82 -0.52 2.54 8.57
CA LEU A 82 -0.36 3.96 8.26
C LEU A 82 -0.94 4.85 9.36
N LYS A 83 -2.12 4.53 9.84
CA LYS A 83 -2.79 5.29 10.90
C LYS A 83 -2.02 5.26 12.21
N GLU A 84 -1.47 4.10 12.56
CA GLU A 84 -0.78 3.90 13.85
C GLU A 84 0.66 4.44 13.85
N ASN A 85 1.36 4.42 12.69
CA ASN A 85 2.80 4.66 12.64
C ASN A 85 3.25 5.81 11.73
N PHE A 86 2.44 6.22 10.75
CA PHE A 86 2.85 7.15 9.70
C PHE A 86 2.01 8.42 9.66
N HIS A 87 1.49 8.84 10.81
CA HIS A 87 0.72 10.08 10.89
C HIS A 87 1.53 11.28 10.38
N GLY A 88 1.01 11.97 9.38
CA GLY A 88 1.70 13.11 8.75
C GLY A 88 2.65 12.75 7.60
N TYR A 89 2.84 11.48 7.29
CA TYR A 89 3.76 11.04 6.22
C TYR A 89 3.05 10.53 4.95
N ARG A 90 1.72 10.60 4.89
CA ARG A 90 0.95 10.10 3.73
C ARG A 90 1.38 10.74 2.40
N ASP A 91 1.68 12.02 2.42
CA ASP A 91 2.06 12.77 1.21
C ASP A 91 3.46 12.44 0.70
N GLU A 92 4.27 11.74 1.49
CA GLU A 92 5.56 11.22 1.07
C GLU A 92 5.46 9.84 0.41
N MET A 93 4.26 9.25 0.36
CA MET A 93 4.03 7.89 -0.12
C MET A 93 3.20 7.88 -1.39
N ILE A 94 3.58 7.01 -2.32
CA ILE A 94 2.77 6.62 -3.46
C ILE A 94 2.18 5.25 -3.13
N ILE A 95 0.86 5.18 -3.13
CA ILE A 95 0.13 3.93 -2.88
C ILE A 95 -0.61 3.59 -4.15
N SER A 96 -0.24 2.47 -4.77
CA SER A 96 -0.96 1.93 -5.91
C SER A 96 -1.80 0.73 -5.49
N SER A 97 -2.96 0.58 -6.07
CA SER A 97 -3.82 -0.57 -5.88
C SER A 97 -4.47 -0.98 -7.20
N LYS A 98 -5.18 -2.10 -7.19
CA LYS A 98 -5.78 -2.70 -8.36
C LYS A 98 -7.20 -3.13 -8.04
N ALA A 99 -8.06 -3.16 -9.05
CA ALA A 99 -9.40 -3.71 -8.98
C ALA A 99 -9.65 -4.61 -10.18
N GLY A 100 -10.78 -5.34 -10.19
CA GLY A 100 -11.17 -6.19 -11.30
C GLY A 100 -11.39 -7.66 -10.91
N HIS A 101 -10.84 -8.10 -9.80
CA HIS A 101 -11.15 -9.43 -9.24
C HIS A 101 -12.52 -9.45 -8.58
N ASP A 102 -13.07 -10.64 -8.42
CA ASP A 102 -14.37 -10.83 -7.77
C ASP A 102 -14.28 -10.48 -6.27
N MET A 103 -14.99 -9.46 -5.86
CA MET A 103 -14.94 -8.92 -4.50
C MET A 103 -16.27 -9.02 -3.77
N TRP A 104 -17.38 -9.11 -4.49
CA TRP A 104 -18.74 -9.31 -3.94
C TRP A 104 -19.62 -10.05 -4.92
N ALA A 105 -20.75 -10.57 -4.45
CA ALA A 105 -21.66 -11.34 -5.26
C ALA A 105 -22.42 -10.50 -6.29
N GLY A 106 -22.74 -11.12 -7.42
CA GLY A 106 -23.54 -10.51 -8.48
C GLY A 106 -22.72 -10.03 -9.67
N PRO A 107 -23.38 -9.50 -10.70
CA PRO A 107 -22.76 -9.22 -12.00
C PRO A 107 -21.76 -8.06 -11.99
N TYR A 108 -21.73 -7.27 -10.93
CA TYR A 108 -20.84 -6.11 -10.81
C TYR A 108 -19.74 -6.30 -9.75
N GLY A 109 -19.65 -7.45 -9.15
CA GLY A 109 -18.67 -7.75 -8.10
C GLY A 109 -17.25 -7.93 -8.58
N GLY A 110 -17.06 -8.17 -9.88
CA GLY A 110 -15.78 -8.31 -10.56
C GLY A 110 -15.75 -7.50 -11.84
N ASN A 111 -14.79 -7.78 -12.70
CA ASN A 111 -14.51 -7.13 -13.99
C ASN A 111 -13.97 -5.69 -13.89
N SER A 112 -13.66 -5.10 -15.02
CA SER A 112 -13.02 -3.77 -15.11
C SER A 112 -13.95 -2.70 -15.69
N SER A 113 -15.27 -2.87 -15.48
CA SER A 113 -16.23 -1.83 -15.86
C SER A 113 -16.01 -0.55 -15.02
N ARG A 114 -16.37 0.59 -15.57
CA ARG A 114 -16.34 1.86 -14.83
C ARG A 114 -17.12 1.76 -13.52
N LYS A 115 -18.27 1.08 -13.55
CA LYS A 115 -19.11 0.86 -12.36
C LYS A 115 -18.36 0.07 -11.27
N ASN A 116 -17.68 -1.03 -11.63
CA ASN A 116 -16.90 -1.81 -10.68
C ASN A 116 -15.70 -0.99 -10.15
N LEU A 117 -14.97 -0.28 -11.03
CA LEU A 117 -13.81 0.50 -10.62
C LEU A 117 -14.18 1.64 -9.65
N MET A 118 -15.29 2.35 -9.90
CA MET A 118 -15.77 3.41 -9.00
C MET A 118 -16.17 2.84 -7.64
N ALA A 119 -16.93 1.74 -7.61
CA ALA A 119 -17.30 1.08 -6.35
C ALA A 119 -16.07 0.51 -5.62
N SER A 120 -15.08 0.03 -6.35
CA SER A 120 -13.85 -0.53 -5.78
C SER A 120 -12.98 0.53 -5.12
N ILE A 121 -12.79 1.69 -5.74
CA ILE A 121 -12.00 2.76 -5.12
C ILE A 121 -12.64 3.27 -3.83
N ASP A 122 -13.98 3.43 -3.82
CA ASP A 122 -14.70 3.85 -2.62
C ASP A 122 -14.54 2.85 -1.46
N LYS A 123 -14.41 1.56 -1.77
CA LYS A 123 -14.19 0.51 -0.75
C LYS A 123 -12.75 0.41 -0.28
N SER A 124 -11.80 0.80 -1.12
CA SER A 124 -10.36 0.81 -0.78
C SER A 124 -9.95 2.03 0.06
N LEU A 125 -10.74 3.08 0.05
CA LEU A 125 -10.53 4.30 0.85
C LEU A 125 -11.16 4.16 2.24
#